data_8e06f93147740f6ea8372ed8ad497496
#
_entry.id   8e06f93147740f6ea8372ed8ad497496
#
_cell.length_a   1.000
_cell.length_b   1.000
_cell.length_c   1.000
_cell.angle_alpha   90.00
_cell.angle_beta   90.00
_cell.angle_gamma   90.00
#
_symmetry.space_group_name_H-M   'P 1'
#
loop_
_entity.id
_entity.type
_entity.pdbx_description
1 polymer ?
#
loop_
_entity_poly.entity_id
_entity_poly.type
_entity_poly.pdbx_seq_one_letter_code
_entity_poly.pdbx_strand_id
1 'polypeptide(L)'
;MPIRVLIVDDNLVVREGLEQVLAGQPNVEVVGSYTDLPSLLEAVEADPPDVVLTDIRMPPTSTDEGIRAATILRETHPSVGVVVLSQFAEPSYALALLESGSEGRGYLLKERVHDRAQLTTALETVAGGGSVVDPKIVDMLVAENTRAERSPLAELTQREREVLAQIAQGKSNSAIADSLVLTKRAVEKHINSIFSKLNLSDAEQASKRVKATLAFLSEERVIGD
;
A
#
# COMPACT_ATOMS: atom_id res chain seq x y z
N MET A 1 20.95 4.64 -26.00
CA MET A 1 19.63 4.97 -26.56
C MET A 1 18.86 5.69 -25.46
N PRO A 2 18.00 6.64 -25.75
CA PRO A 2 17.12 7.22 -24.72
C PRO A 2 16.15 6.16 -24.20
N ILE A 3 15.75 6.31 -22.95
CA ILE A 3 14.73 5.47 -22.30
C ILE A 3 13.37 5.84 -22.88
N ARG A 4 12.68 4.88 -23.44
CA ARG A 4 11.34 5.04 -24.02
C ARG A 4 10.28 5.01 -22.91
N VAL A 5 9.54 6.09 -22.77
CA VAL A 5 8.57 6.26 -21.67
C VAL A 5 7.16 6.45 -22.25
N LEU A 6 6.20 5.67 -21.76
CA LEU A 6 4.76 5.93 -21.92
C LEU A 6 4.25 6.68 -20.68
N ILE A 7 3.46 7.72 -20.90
CA ILE A 7 2.80 8.49 -19.83
C ILE A 7 1.31 8.14 -19.80
N VAL A 8 0.76 7.87 -18.61
CA VAL A 8 -0.66 7.58 -18.44
C VAL A 8 -1.23 8.32 -17.22
N ASP A 9 -2.13 9.24 -17.47
CA ASP A 9 -2.83 10.03 -16.44
C ASP A 9 -4.12 10.56 -17.06
N ASP A 10 -5.26 10.49 -16.39
CA ASP A 10 -6.54 10.97 -16.92
C ASP A 10 -6.61 12.50 -16.92
N ASN A 11 -5.79 13.16 -16.12
CA ASN A 11 -5.72 14.62 -16.04
C ASN A 11 -4.79 15.20 -17.13
N LEU A 12 -5.38 15.94 -18.07
CA LEU A 12 -4.66 16.58 -19.17
C LEU A 12 -3.49 17.46 -18.70
N VAL A 13 -3.71 18.27 -17.65
CA VAL A 13 -2.68 19.21 -17.15
C VAL A 13 -1.49 18.45 -16.60
N VAL A 14 -1.73 17.33 -15.92
CA VAL A 14 -0.65 16.48 -15.38
C VAL A 14 0.13 15.84 -16.52
N ARG A 15 -0.55 15.27 -17.53
CA ARG A 15 0.10 14.67 -18.70
C ARG A 15 0.98 15.67 -19.44
N GLU A 16 0.43 16.83 -19.82
CA GLU A 16 1.20 17.90 -20.49
C GLU A 16 2.36 18.38 -19.63
N GLY A 17 2.16 18.49 -18.31
CA GLY A 17 3.21 18.84 -17.36
C GLY A 17 4.35 17.82 -17.35
N LEU A 18 4.04 16.53 -17.32
CA LEU A 18 5.01 15.43 -17.38
C LEU A 18 5.78 15.44 -18.70
N GLU A 19 5.09 15.60 -19.84
CA GLU A 19 5.71 15.73 -21.15
C GLU A 19 6.69 16.91 -21.19
N GLN A 20 6.31 18.06 -20.65
CA GLN A 20 7.18 19.26 -20.58
C GLN A 20 8.38 19.06 -19.64
N VAL A 21 8.20 18.37 -18.51
CA VAL A 21 9.28 18.06 -17.57
C VAL A 21 10.31 17.13 -18.22
N LEU A 22 9.86 16.13 -18.98
CA LEU A 22 10.71 15.16 -19.69
C LEU A 22 11.24 15.68 -21.02
N ALA A 23 10.59 16.67 -21.64
CA ALA A 23 11.05 17.29 -22.88
C ALA A 23 12.46 17.89 -22.69
N GLY A 24 13.34 17.59 -23.62
CA GLY A 24 14.72 18.08 -23.58
C GLY A 24 15.67 17.32 -22.64
N GLN A 25 15.22 16.24 -22.01
CA GLN A 25 16.11 15.30 -21.33
C GLN A 25 16.76 14.37 -22.38
N PRO A 26 18.10 14.40 -22.55
CA PRO A 26 18.76 13.65 -23.64
C PRO A 26 18.63 12.14 -23.48
N ASN A 27 18.35 11.67 -22.26
CA ASN A 27 18.30 10.25 -21.92
C ASN A 27 16.86 9.68 -21.87
N VAL A 28 15.83 10.50 -22.13
CA VAL A 28 14.42 10.10 -22.06
C VAL A 28 13.68 10.53 -23.32
N GLU A 29 12.87 9.63 -23.86
CA GLU A 29 11.98 9.86 -24.99
C GLU A 29 10.55 9.47 -24.62
N VAL A 30 9.62 10.42 -24.63
CA VAL A 30 8.20 10.14 -24.46
C VAL A 30 7.65 9.60 -25.77
N VAL A 31 7.29 8.30 -25.80
CA VAL A 31 6.84 7.61 -27.01
C VAL A 31 5.32 7.56 -27.14
N GLY A 32 4.58 7.94 -26.09
CA GLY A 32 3.12 8.02 -26.13
C GLY A 32 2.53 8.55 -24.82
N SER A 33 1.28 8.99 -24.91
CA SER A 33 0.53 9.59 -23.79
C SER A 33 -0.93 9.11 -23.83
N TYR A 34 -1.42 8.54 -22.75
CA TYR A 34 -2.71 7.86 -22.66
C TYR A 34 -3.50 8.30 -21.42
N THR A 35 -4.80 7.97 -21.35
CA THR A 35 -5.70 8.47 -20.33
C THR A 35 -6.28 7.39 -19.42
N ASP A 36 -6.08 6.12 -19.76
CA ASP A 36 -6.77 5.00 -19.10
C ASP A 36 -5.99 3.70 -19.23
N LEU A 37 -6.34 2.72 -18.41
CA LEU A 37 -5.69 1.41 -18.38
C LEU A 37 -5.85 0.62 -19.69
N PRO A 38 -7.04 0.53 -20.34
CA PRO A 38 -7.18 -0.18 -21.59
C PRO A 38 -6.24 0.32 -22.70
N SER A 39 -6.21 1.64 -22.94
CA SER A 39 -5.36 2.24 -23.96
C SER A 39 -3.87 2.08 -23.67
N LEU A 40 -3.46 2.10 -22.39
CA LEU A 40 -2.11 1.76 -21.98
C LEU A 40 -1.73 0.33 -22.40
N LEU A 41 -2.57 -0.65 -22.07
CA LEU A 41 -2.25 -2.06 -22.34
C LEU A 41 -2.19 -2.35 -23.85
N GLU A 42 -3.09 -1.75 -24.65
CA GLU A 42 -3.05 -1.83 -26.10
C GLU A 42 -1.75 -1.24 -26.68
N ALA A 43 -1.30 -0.10 -26.13
CA ALA A 43 -0.07 0.56 -26.58
C ALA A 43 1.17 -0.27 -26.24
N VAL A 44 1.25 -0.84 -25.04
CA VAL A 44 2.38 -1.69 -24.63
C VAL A 44 2.43 -2.98 -25.45
N GLU A 45 1.29 -3.58 -25.77
CA GLU A 45 1.22 -4.78 -26.62
C GLU A 45 1.71 -4.48 -28.05
N ALA A 46 1.40 -3.29 -28.58
CA ALA A 46 1.79 -2.89 -29.94
C ALA A 46 3.28 -2.54 -30.05
N ASP A 47 3.82 -1.80 -29.07
CA ASP A 47 5.21 -1.32 -29.08
C ASP A 47 5.71 -1.11 -27.65
N PRO A 48 6.28 -2.14 -26.99
CA PRO A 48 6.67 -2.06 -25.58
C PRO A 48 7.68 -0.95 -25.30
N PRO A 49 7.41 -0.07 -24.31
CA PRO A 49 8.36 0.94 -23.83
C PRO A 49 9.39 0.30 -22.87
N ASP A 50 10.40 1.09 -22.48
CA ASP A 50 11.28 0.71 -21.36
C ASP A 50 10.60 0.94 -20.02
N VAL A 51 9.82 2.04 -19.88
CA VAL A 51 9.12 2.40 -18.65
C VAL A 51 7.72 2.96 -18.95
N VAL A 52 6.76 2.56 -18.13
CA VAL A 52 5.44 3.18 -18.01
C VAL A 52 5.43 4.10 -16.79
N LEU A 53 5.12 5.38 -16.99
CA LEU A 53 4.88 6.36 -15.94
C LEU A 53 3.38 6.59 -15.84
N THR A 54 2.74 6.14 -14.76
CA THR A 54 1.29 6.06 -14.64
C THR A 54 0.75 6.69 -13.36
N ASP A 55 -0.42 7.31 -13.45
CA ASP A 55 -1.22 7.62 -12.25
C ASP A 55 -1.76 6.32 -11.61
N ILE A 56 -2.10 6.36 -10.32
CA ILE A 56 -2.77 5.26 -9.64
C ILE A 56 -4.22 5.15 -10.08
N ARG A 57 -4.94 6.27 -10.05
CA ARG A 57 -6.39 6.34 -10.21
C ARG A 57 -6.77 6.92 -11.57
N MET A 58 -7.18 6.09 -12.48
CA MET A 58 -7.61 6.48 -13.82
C MET A 58 -8.77 5.60 -14.30
N PRO A 59 -9.48 5.95 -15.38
CA PRO A 59 -10.53 5.07 -15.89
C PRO A 59 -10.06 3.63 -16.14
N PRO A 60 -10.94 2.62 -15.98
CA PRO A 60 -12.42 2.77 -15.91
C PRO A 60 -13.01 2.95 -14.51
N THR A 61 -12.33 2.61 -13.43
CA THR A 61 -12.91 2.63 -12.07
C THR A 61 -12.40 3.77 -11.19
N SER A 62 -11.27 4.38 -11.56
CA SER A 62 -10.60 5.46 -10.82
C SER A 62 -10.24 5.06 -9.38
N THR A 63 -9.76 3.82 -9.20
CA THR A 63 -9.37 3.28 -7.90
C THR A 63 -7.88 2.97 -7.80
N ASP A 64 -7.40 1.96 -8.55
CA ASP A 64 -6.06 1.38 -8.44
C ASP A 64 -5.47 0.93 -9.79
N GLU A 65 -5.95 1.50 -10.88
CA GLU A 65 -5.60 1.08 -12.24
C GLU A 65 -4.09 1.06 -12.50
N GLY A 66 -3.34 2.02 -11.95
CA GLY A 66 -1.88 2.05 -12.09
C GLY A 66 -1.19 0.88 -11.38
N ILE A 67 -1.71 0.45 -10.24
CA ILE A 67 -1.22 -0.75 -9.54
C ILE A 67 -1.58 -2.01 -10.33
N ARG A 68 -2.80 -2.08 -10.87
CA ARG A 68 -3.24 -3.19 -11.75
C ARG A 68 -2.41 -3.25 -13.03
N ALA A 69 -2.09 -2.11 -13.63
CA ALA A 69 -1.19 -2.04 -14.77
C ALA A 69 0.17 -2.66 -14.44
N ALA A 70 0.76 -2.30 -13.29
CA ALA A 70 2.04 -2.84 -12.85
C ALA A 70 1.99 -4.36 -12.63
N THR A 71 0.88 -4.90 -12.12
CA THR A 71 0.67 -6.35 -11.94
C THR A 71 0.55 -7.05 -13.27
N ILE A 72 -0.30 -6.56 -14.19
CA ILE A 72 -0.49 -7.15 -15.52
C ILE A 72 0.83 -7.13 -16.32
N LEU A 73 1.53 -5.99 -16.34
CA LEU A 73 2.78 -5.83 -17.07
C LEU A 73 3.91 -6.69 -16.50
N ARG A 74 3.89 -7.02 -15.21
CA ARG A 74 4.84 -7.97 -14.64
C ARG A 74 4.69 -9.37 -15.24
N GLU A 75 3.47 -9.79 -15.50
CA GLU A 75 3.16 -11.10 -16.06
C GLU A 75 3.36 -11.16 -17.56
N THR A 76 2.92 -10.12 -18.28
CA THR A 76 2.90 -10.09 -19.75
C THR A 76 4.18 -9.50 -20.37
N HIS A 77 4.75 -8.47 -19.77
CA HIS A 77 5.92 -7.72 -20.25
C HIS A 77 6.91 -7.45 -19.10
N PRO A 78 7.57 -8.48 -18.56
CA PRO A 78 8.41 -8.36 -17.35
C PRO A 78 9.61 -7.42 -17.48
N SER A 79 10.03 -7.12 -18.71
CA SER A 79 11.09 -6.15 -18.99
C SER A 79 10.64 -4.69 -18.92
N VAL A 80 9.33 -4.43 -18.93
CA VAL A 80 8.78 -3.08 -18.85
C VAL A 80 8.75 -2.63 -17.39
N GLY A 81 9.49 -1.57 -17.08
CA GLY A 81 9.47 -0.91 -15.78
C GLY A 81 8.17 -0.13 -15.58
N VAL A 82 7.71 0.00 -14.34
CA VAL A 82 6.52 0.82 -14.02
C VAL A 82 6.83 1.76 -12.88
N VAL A 83 6.66 3.06 -13.13
CA VAL A 83 6.71 4.11 -12.11
C VAL A 83 5.30 4.65 -11.89
N VAL A 84 4.80 4.46 -10.68
CA VAL A 84 3.48 4.93 -10.28
C VAL A 84 3.60 6.30 -9.62
N LEU A 85 2.76 7.23 -10.04
CA LEU A 85 2.63 8.56 -9.46
C LEU A 85 1.40 8.63 -8.57
N SER A 86 1.56 9.07 -7.34
CA SER A 86 0.46 9.26 -6.38
C SER A 86 0.31 10.71 -5.97
N GLN A 87 -0.93 11.19 -5.89
CA GLN A 87 -1.22 12.52 -5.33
C GLN A 87 -1.05 12.55 -3.82
N PHE A 88 -1.33 11.44 -3.14
CA PHE A 88 -1.28 11.31 -1.69
C PHE A 88 -0.27 10.25 -1.26
N ALA A 89 0.32 10.45 -0.09
CA ALA A 89 1.20 9.45 0.51
C ALA A 89 0.35 8.33 1.14
N GLU A 90 0.05 7.30 0.35
CA GLU A 90 -0.73 6.13 0.77
C GLU A 90 0.17 4.88 0.76
N PRO A 91 0.69 4.43 1.93
CA PRO A 91 1.60 3.28 2.02
C PRO A 91 1.02 1.98 1.46
N SER A 92 -0.31 1.80 1.54
CA SER A 92 -1.02 0.61 1.04
C SER A 92 -0.81 0.38 -0.45
N TYR A 93 -0.80 1.43 -1.28
CA TYR A 93 -0.53 1.31 -2.71
C TYR A 93 0.93 0.96 -2.99
N ALA A 94 1.87 1.51 -2.21
CA ALA A 94 3.27 1.15 -2.35
C ALA A 94 3.52 -0.32 -1.98
N LEU A 95 2.89 -0.83 -0.92
CA LEU A 95 2.93 -2.24 -0.56
C LEU A 95 2.33 -3.11 -1.67
N ALA A 96 1.15 -2.78 -2.18
CA ALA A 96 0.50 -3.53 -3.26
C ALA A 96 1.36 -3.56 -4.54
N LEU A 97 2.01 -2.43 -4.90
CA LEU A 97 2.93 -2.35 -6.04
C LEU A 97 4.12 -3.31 -5.90
N LEU A 98 4.64 -3.48 -4.66
CA LEU A 98 5.84 -4.24 -4.35
C LEU A 98 5.56 -5.67 -3.89
N GLU A 99 4.31 -6.07 -3.69
CA GLU A 99 3.91 -7.38 -3.15
C GLU A 99 4.47 -8.55 -3.99
N SER A 100 4.46 -8.41 -5.31
CA SER A 100 5.00 -9.42 -6.23
C SER A 100 6.48 -9.24 -6.56
N GLY A 101 7.21 -8.40 -5.82
CA GLY A 101 8.62 -8.06 -6.01
C GLY A 101 8.85 -6.61 -6.39
N SER A 102 10.02 -6.09 -6.07
CA SER A 102 10.36 -4.67 -6.24
C SER A 102 11.07 -4.35 -7.57
N GLU A 103 11.59 -5.34 -8.28
CA GLU A 103 12.36 -5.14 -9.51
C GLU A 103 11.55 -4.43 -10.60
N GLY A 104 12.12 -3.36 -11.17
CA GLY A 104 11.48 -2.56 -12.19
C GLY A 104 10.24 -1.80 -11.70
N ARG A 105 10.15 -1.46 -10.40
CA ARG A 105 9.00 -0.77 -9.81
C ARG A 105 9.40 0.52 -9.12
N GLY A 106 8.65 1.59 -9.40
CA GLY A 106 8.80 2.89 -8.79
C GLY A 106 7.50 3.41 -8.20
N TYR A 107 7.56 4.02 -7.04
CA TYR A 107 6.46 4.75 -6.41
C TYR A 107 6.93 6.14 -6.03
N LEU A 108 6.35 7.16 -6.65
CA LEU A 108 6.69 8.58 -6.42
C LEU A 108 5.43 9.39 -6.11
N LEU A 109 5.59 10.45 -5.32
CA LEU A 109 4.53 11.43 -5.13
C LEU A 109 4.53 12.44 -6.28
N LYS A 110 3.34 12.84 -6.76
CA LYS A 110 3.18 13.86 -7.82
C LYS A 110 3.85 15.18 -7.46
N GLU A 111 4.02 15.50 -6.17
CA GLU A 111 4.79 16.66 -5.71
C GLU A 111 6.29 16.62 -6.07
N ARG A 112 6.83 15.45 -6.43
CA ARG A 112 8.23 15.28 -6.85
C ARG A 112 8.46 15.48 -8.34
N VAL A 113 7.42 15.49 -9.15
CA VAL A 113 7.51 15.53 -10.61
C VAL A 113 8.15 16.83 -11.14
N HIS A 114 8.04 17.91 -10.41
CA HIS A 114 8.69 19.19 -10.79
C HIS A 114 10.22 19.16 -10.64
N ASP A 115 10.78 18.22 -9.90
CA ASP A 115 12.22 17.96 -9.84
C ASP A 115 12.62 17.02 -10.98
N ARG A 116 13.05 17.61 -12.08
CA ARG A 116 13.47 16.89 -13.30
C ARG A 116 14.55 15.85 -13.04
N ALA A 117 15.53 16.18 -12.20
CA ALA A 117 16.64 15.26 -11.91
C ALA A 117 16.13 14.03 -11.15
N GLN A 118 15.26 14.22 -10.17
CA GLN A 118 14.68 13.14 -9.41
C GLN A 118 13.81 12.22 -10.27
N LEU A 119 12.94 12.79 -11.12
CA LEU A 119 12.10 12.02 -12.02
C LEU A 119 12.95 11.21 -13.02
N THR A 120 13.93 11.85 -13.66
CA THR A 120 14.81 11.17 -14.62
C THR A 120 15.61 10.05 -13.97
N THR A 121 16.19 10.28 -12.78
CA THR A 121 16.90 9.23 -12.02
C THR A 121 15.99 8.06 -11.67
N ALA A 122 14.72 8.33 -11.32
CA ALA A 122 13.77 7.27 -11.02
C ALA A 122 13.46 6.41 -12.27
N LEU A 123 13.23 7.06 -13.42
CA LEU A 123 13.02 6.36 -14.70
C LEU A 123 14.24 5.52 -15.09
N GLU A 124 15.46 6.07 -14.97
CA GLU A 124 16.71 5.35 -15.26
C GLU A 124 16.89 4.13 -14.34
N THR A 125 16.62 4.30 -13.05
CA THR A 125 16.73 3.21 -12.07
C THR A 125 15.75 2.09 -12.39
N VAL A 126 14.50 2.43 -12.69
CA VAL A 126 13.44 1.46 -12.98
C VAL A 126 13.65 0.78 -14.33
N ALA A 127 14.08 1.51 -15.36
CA ALA A 127 14.46 0.94 -16.65
C ALA A 127 15.62 -0.06 -16.53
N GLY A 128 16.54 0.17 -15.58
CA GLY A 128 17.63 -0.75 -15.25
C GLY A 128 17.24 -1.94 -14.36
N GLY A 129 15.94 -2.13 -14.08
CA GLY A 129 15.44 -3.21 -13.21
C GLY A 129 15.53 -2.89 -11.70
N GLY A 130 16.03 -1.71 -11.33
CA GLY A 130 16.04 -1.27 -9.93
C GLY A 130 14.67 -0.87 -9.41
N SER A 131 14.60 -0.46 -8.14
CA SER A 131 13.37 0.03 -7.52
C SER A 131 13.56 1.40 -6.88
N VAL A 132 12.50 2.21 -6.90
CA VAL A 132 12.47 3.54 -6.28
C VAL A 132 11.19 3.70 -5.48
N VAL A 133 11.31 4.09 -4.23
CA VAL A 133 10.16 4.43 -3.38
C VAL A 133 10.41 5.83 -2.79
N ASP A 134 9.39 6.68 -2.85
CA ASP A 134 9.47 8.02 -2.27
C ASP A 134 9.85 7.94 -0.78
N PRO A 135 10.85 8.70 -0.32
CA PRO A 135 11.30 8.67 1.08
C PRO A 135 10.17 8.89 2.09
N LYS A 136 9.20 9.73 1.78
CA LYS A 136 8.04 9.98 2.65
C LYS A 136 7.20 8.72 2.87
N ILE A 137 7.05 7.88 1.83
CA ILE A 137 6.38 6.58 1.95
C ILE A 137 7.21 5.62 2.80
N VAL A 138 8.53 5.58 2.61
CA VAL A 138 9.42 4.75 3.44
C VAL A 138 9.31 5.14 4.91
N ASP A 139 9.35 6.44 5.22
CA ASP A 139 9.21 6.94 6.59
C ASP A 139 7.87 6.53 7.21
N MET A 140 6.77 6.59 6.45
CA MET A 140 5.45 6.16 6.91
C MET A 140 5.40 4.65 7.17
N LEU A 141 5.92 3.83 6.26
CA LEU A 141 5.99 2.36 6.44
C LEU A 141 6.83 1.98 7.67
N VAL A 142 7.97 2.64 7.88
CA VAL A 142 8.80 2.43 9.07
C VAL A 142 8.07 2.85 10.35
N ALA A 143 7.37 3.99 10.32
CA ALA A 143 6.59 4.47 11.47
C ALA A 143 5.43 3.53 11.80
N GLU A 144 4.72 3.01 10.79
CA GLU A 144 3.64 2.03 10.97
C GLU A 144 4.17 0.72 11.55
N ASN A 145 5.28 0.19 11.01
CA ASN A 145 5.90 -1.04 11.53
C ASN A 145 6.37 -0.87 12.98
N THR A 146 7.04 0.24 13.29
CA THR A 146 7.48 0.56 14.67
C THR A 146 6.29 0.73 15.61
N ARG A 147 5.17 1.28 15.14
CA ARG A 147 3.94 1.42 15.92
C ARG A 147 3.26 0.06 16.14
N ALA A 148 3.22 -0.80 15.12
CA ALA A 148 2.70 -2.16 15.23
C ALA A 148 3.53 -3.00 16.22
N GLU A 149 4.85 -2.89 16.19
CA GLU A 149 5.74 -3.56 17.16
C GLU A 149 5.57 -3.03 18.59
N ARG A 150 5.17 -1.77 18.76
CA ARG A 150 4.89 -1.14 20.06
C ARG A 150 3.43 -1.27 20.50
N SER A 151 2.57 -1.83 19.67
CA SER A 151 1.17 -2.06 20.03
C SER A 151 1.10 -3.02 21.21
N PRO A 152 0.34 -2.68 22.27
CA PRO A 152 0.06 -3.63 23.36
C PRO A 152 -0.55 -4.95 22.86
N LEU A 153 -1.15 -4.93 21.67
CA LEU A 153 -1.74 -6.14 21.04
C LEU A 153 -0.70 -7.01 20.33
N ALA A 154 0.53 -6.53 20.10
CA ALA A 154 1.59 -7.32 19.45
C ALA A 154 1.95 -8.60 20.23
N GLU A 155 1.82 -8.56 21.56
CA GLU A 155 2.08 -9.71 22.45
C GLU A 155 0.95 -10.76 22.44
N LEU A 156 -0.20 -10.47 21.83
CA LEU A 156 -1.32 -11.40 21.80
C LEU A 156 -1.08 -12.50 20.77
N THR A 157 -1.33 -13.75 21.18
CA THR A 157 -1.39 -14.87 20.24
C THR A 157 -2.57 -14.71 19.29
N GLN A 158 -2.55 -15.40 18.16
CA GLN A 158 -3.68 -15.40 17.21
C GLN A 158 -5.00 -15.74 17.89
N ARG A 159 -5.00 -16.73 18.80
CA ARG A 159 -6.20 -17.16 19.53
C ARG A 159 -6.71 -16.08 20.50
N GLU A 160 -5.82 -15.35 21.15
CA GLU A 160 -6.17 -14.23 22.00
C GLU A 160 -6.74 -13.06 21.20
N ARG A 161 -6.19 -12.79 19.99
CA ARG A 161 -6.76 -11.79 19.06
C ARG A 161 -8.17 -12.16 18.61
N GLU A 162 -8.43 -13.43 18.26
CA GLU A 162 -9.77 -13.91 17.92
C GLU A 162 -10.76 -13.72 19.08
N VAL A 163 -10.36 -14.04 20.31
CA VAL A 163 -11.20 -13.83 21.50
C VAL A 163 -11.43 -12.33 21.73
N LEU A 164 -10.42 -11.48 21.57
CA LEU A 164 -10.53 -10.04 21.75
C LEU A 164 -11.44 -9.40 20.69
N ALA A 165 -11.39 -9.83 19.44
CA ALA A 165 -12.30 -9.41 18.38
C ALA A 165 -13.77 -9.72 18.72
N GLN A 166 -14.06 -10.88 19.31
CA GLN A 166 -15.40 -11.24 19.77
C GLN A 166 -15.85 -10.38 20.98
N ILE A 167 -14.90 -10.02 21.85
CA ILE A 167 -15.15 -9.07 22.96
C ILE A 167 -15.52 -7.70 22.41
N ALA A 168 -14.80 -7.21 21.40
CA ALA A 168 -15.04 -5.92 20.75
C ALA A 168 -16.42 -5.87 20.08
N GLN A 169 -16.93 -7.00 19.60
CA GLN A 169 -18.31 -7.15 19.10
C GLN A 169 -19.38 -7.20 20.20
N GLY A 170 -19.00 -7.08 21.49
CA GLY A 170 -19.93 -7.09 22.60
C GLY A 170 -20.44 -8.47 23.04
N LYS A 171 -19.87 -9.57 22.54
CA LYS A 171 -20.33 -10.93 22.83
C LYS A 171 -20.03 -11.33 24.30
N SER A 172 -20.95 -12.09 24.90
CA SER A 172 -20.74 -12.72 26.21
C SER A 172 -19.71 -13.86 26.14
N ASN A 173 -19.12 -14.26 27.27
CA ASN A 173 -18.16 -15.38 27.29
C ASN A 173 -18.78 -16.69 26.79
N SER A 174 -20.08 -16.91 26.99
CA SER A 174 -20.80 -18.08 26.45
C SER A 174 -20.89 -17.99 24.94
N ALA A 175 -21.29 -16.84 24.37
CA ALA A 175 -21.39 -16.64 22.92
C ALA A 175 -20.02 -16.74 22.23
N ILE A 176 -18.93 -16.30 22.91
CA ILE A 176 -17.54 -16.46 22.43
C ILE A 176 -17.16 -17.94 22.41
N ALA A 177 -17.49 -18.66 23.49
CA ALA A 177 -17.21 -20.11 23.59
C ALA A 177 -17.89 -20.87 22.44
N ASP A 178 -19.16 -20.60 22.18
CA ASP A 178 -19.92 -21.21 21.09
C ASP A 178 -19.35 -20.85 19.72
N SER A 179 -19.02 -19.56 19.49
CA SER A 179 -18.50 -19.07 18.20
C SER A 179 -17.12 -19.64 17.85
N LEU A 180 -16.26 -19.85 18.85
CA LEU A 180 -14.87 -20.29 18.68
C LEU A 180 -14.66 -21.78 18.98
N VAL A 181 -15.73 -22.52 19.25
CA VAL A 181 -15.69 -23.95 19.62
C VAL A 181 -14.75 -24.19 20.83
N LEU A 182 -14.96 -23.40 21.89
CA LEU A 182 -14.21 -23.42 23.14
C LEU A 182 -15.13 -23.74 24.31
N THR A 183 -14.53 -24.16 25.44
CA THR A 183 -15.24 -24.13 26.71
C THR A 183 -15.26 -22.73 27.31
N LYS A 184 -16.30 -22.39 28.07
CA LYS A 184 -16.39 -21.11 28.78
C LYS A 184 -15.16 -20.83 29.65
N ARG A 185 -14.64 -21.87 30.32
CA ARG A 185 -13.40 -21.80 31.12
C ARG A 185 -12.16 -21.49 30.29
N ALA A 186 -12.07 -22.01 29.06
CA ALA A 186 -10.98 -21.68 28.14
C ALA A 186 -11.05 -20.21 27.68
N VAL A 187 -12.26 -19.70 27.39
CA VAL A 187 -12.48 -18.29 27.06
C VAL A 187 -12.06 -17.38 28.22
N GLU A 188 -12.44 -17.71 29.45
CA GLU A 188 -12.04 -16.96 30.66
C GLU A 188 -10.51 -16.95 30.83
N LYS A 189 -9.84 -18.08 30.57
CA LYS A 189 -8.37 -18.14 30.60
C LYS A 189 -7.73 -17.23 29.56
N HIS A 190 -8.24 -17.20 28.33
CA HIS A 190 -7.75 -16.30 27.28
C HIS A 190 -8.00 -14.84 27.66
N ILE A 191 -9.17 -14.49 28.17
CA ILE A 191 -9.49 -13.12 28.60
C ILE A 191 -8.53 -12.65 29.70
N ASN A 192 -8.24 -13.49 30.69
CA ASN A 192 -7.29 -13.13 31.76
C ASN A 192 -5.88 -12.95 31.21
N SER A 193 -5.45 -13.79 30.27
CA SER A 193 -4.17 -13.63 29.59
C SER A 193 -4.10 -12.34 28.78
N ILE A 194 -5.15 -12.00 28.02
CA ILE A 194 -5.27 -10.73 27.29
C ILE A 194 -5.13 -9.54 28.24
N PHE A 195 -5.90 -9.53 29.35
CA PHE A 195 -5.85 -8.43 30.31
C PHE A 195 -4.48 -8.28 30.97
N SER A 196 -3.79 -9.38 31.24
CA SER A 196 -2.42 -9.37 31.76
C SER A 196 -1.45 -8.75 30.74
N LYS A 197 -1.48 -9.21 29.49
CA LYS A 197 -0.61 -8.71 28.41
C LYS A 197 -0.87 -7.23 28.07
N LEU A 198 -2.11 -6.76 28.22
CA LEU A 198 -2.49 -5.38 28.06
C LEU A 198 -2.25 -4.51 29.30
N ASN A 199 -1.61 -5.04 30.35
CA ASN A 199 -1.37 -4.35 31.62
C ASN A 199 -2.64 -3.75 32.27
N LEU A 200 -3.76 -4.47 32.19
CA LEU A 200 -5.06 -4.05 32.74
C LEU A 200 -5.38 -4.67 34.11
N SER A 201 -4.37 -5.21 34.81
CA SER A 201 -4.55 -6.00 36.04
C SER A 201 -5.26 -5.25 37.18
N ASP A 202 -5.05 -3.93 37.31
CA ASP A 202 -5.50 -3.12 38.43
C ASP A 202 -6.86 -2.44 38.24
N ALA A 203 -7.58 -2.71 37.16
CA ALA A 203 -8.89 -2.10 36.91
C ALA A 203 -10.04 -3.06 37.27
N GLU A 204 -11.25 -2.51 37.51
CA GLU A 204 -12.45 -3.34 37.64
C GLU A 204 -12.75 -4.13 36.36
N GLN A 205 -13.37 -5.30 36.47
CA GLN A 205 -13.62 -6.24 35.35
C GLN A 205 -14.33 -5.58 34.14
N ALA A 206 -15.35 -4.73 34.39
CA ALA A 206 -16.05 -4.01 33.35
C ALA A 206 -15.15 -2.99 32.64
N SER A 207 -14.30 -2.29 33.42
CA SER A 207 -13.33 -1.33 32.89
C SER A 207 -12.23 -2.00 32.05
N LYS A 208 -11.76 -3.19 32.45
CA LYS A 208 -10.77 -3.99 31.68
C LYS A 208 -11.31 -4.32 30.30
N ARG A 209 -12.56 -4.78 30.23
CA ARG A 209 -13.20 -5.18 28.97
C ARG A 209 -13.35 -4.00 28.03
N VAL A 210 -13.79 -2.84 28.53
CA VAL A 210 -13.88 -1.60 27.75
C VAL A 210 -12.51 -1.13 27.26
N LYS A 211 -11.49 -1.12 28.13
CA LYS A 211 -10.13 -0.71 27.75
C LYS A 211 -9.52 -1.63 26.70
N ALA A 212 -9.70 -2.94 26.84
CA ALA A 212 -9.23 -3.91 25.85
C ALA A 212 -9.94 -3.74 24.48
N THR A 213 -11.25 -3.48 24.49
CA THR A 213 -12.02 -3.17 23.28
C THR A 213 -11.52 -1.89 22.60
N LEU A 214 -11.29 -0.81 23.36
CA LEU A 214 -10.77 0.44 22.83
C LEU A 214 -9.38 0.27 22.22
N ALA A 215 -8.50 -0.50 22.86
CA ALA A 215 -7.17 -0.81 22.32
C ALA A 215 -7.28 -1.56 20.99
N PHE A 216 -8.17 -2.54 20.90
CA PHE A 216 -8.43 -3.32 19.67
C PHE A 216 -8.97 -2.42 18.53
N LEU A 217 -10.00 -1.64 18.80
CA LEU A 217 -10.62 -0.75 17.80
C LEU A 217 -9.68 0.38 17.34
N SER A 218 -8.76 0.82 18.19
CA SER A 218 -7.78 1.84 17.80
C SER A 218 -6.73 1.27 16.86
N GLU A 219 -6.39 -0.02 16.94
CA GLU A 219 -5.48 -0.69 16.01
C GLU A 219 -6.18 -0.98 14.65
N GLU A 220 -7.44 -1.45 14.66
CA GLU A 220 -8.20 -1.68 13.42
C GLU A 220 -8.44 -0.41 12.60
N ARG A 221 -8.62 0.74 13.25
CA ARG A 221 -8.75 2.04 12.54
C ARG A 221 -7.47 2.46 11.83
N VAL A 222 -6.32 2.05 12.32
CA VAL A 222 -5.01 2.38 11.74
C VAL A 222 -4.70 1.49 10.52
N ILE A 223 -5.30 0.29 10.47
CA ILE A 223 -5.09 -0.69 9.37
C ILE A 223 -6.14 -0.51 8.25
N GLY A 224 -7.24 0.20 8.52
CA GLY A 224 -8.39 0.33 7.62
C GLY A 224 -8.57 1.71 6.95
N ASP A 225 -7.67 2.66 7.20
CA ASP A 225 -7.54 3.94 6.51
C ASP A 225 -6.33 3.86 5.55
#